data_2d5ac2806f7f94664afcb945304a3471
#
_entry.id   2d5ac2806f7f94664afcb945304a3471
#
_cell.length_a   1.000
_cell.length_b   1.000
_cell.length_c   1.000
_cell.angle_alpha   90.00
_cell.angle_beta   90.00
_cell.angle_gamma   90.00
#
_symmetry.space_group_name_H-M   'P 1'
#
loop_
_entity.id
_entity.type
_entity.pdbx_description
1 polymer ?
#
loop_
_entity_poly.entity_id
_entity_poly.type
_entity_poly.pdbx_seq_one_letter_code
_entity_poly.pdbx_strand_id
1 'polypeptide(L)'
;MFIVLGDTICEYDVADVLTRPTSVLGIKRVDDPRDFGVAEIGEDEFISRVVEKPQILKSNMALVGIYRIKETEQLFSCLESNMRNMVKSRGEFSITDAIECMIASGAKFQSFKVQNWFDCGKKETLLESNSTLLKKFGGVISREHHFENTIIIPPVSIAPGCDIKNSIIGPNVTIGEKVTIKYSVIKDSIIGAFADLSDIVLTKSLIGSDTEVKGESRSLNIGDNTEIDLGES
;
A
#
# COMPACT_ATOMS: atom_id res chain seq x y z
N MET A 1 3.57 12.67 -20.09
CA MET A 1 2.58 12.09 -19.15
C MET A 1 3.29 11.61 -17.91
N PHE A 2 2.67 11.75 -16.74
CA PHE A 2 3.16 11.18 -15.48
C PHE A 2 2.09 10.22 -14.96
N ILE A 3 2.48 8.98 -14.64
CA ILE A 3 1.58 7.91 -14.23
C ILE A 3 2.05 7.43 -12.85
N VAL A 4 1.11 7.38 -11.90
CA VAL A 4 1.32 6.82 -10.56
C VAL A 4 0.20 5.82 -10.31
N LEU A 5 0.55 4.58 -9.98
CA LEU A 5 -0.44 3.57 -9.60
C LEU A 5 -1.02 3.89 -8.22
N GLY A 6 -2.32 3.63 -8.04
CA GLY A 6 -3.07 4.07 -6.86
C GLY A 6 -2.75 3.31 -5.57
N ASP A 7 -2.08 2.18 -5.68
CA ASP A 7 -1.67 1.30 -4.58
C ASP A 7 -0.17 1.40 -4.24
N THR A 8 0.48 2.46 -4.70
CA THR A 8 1.93 2.67 -4.55
C THR A 8 2.24 3.91 -3.70
N ILE A 9 3.06 3.75 -2.68
CA ILE A 9 3.66 4.84 -1.92
C ILE A 9 5.17 4.78 -2.12
N CYS A 10 5.76 5.85 -2.68
CA CYS A 10 7.18 5.92 -2.97
C CYS A 10 7.82 7.23 -2.51
N GLU A 11 9.10 7.13 -2.12
CA GLU A 11 9.96 8.28 -1.86
C GLU A 11 11.04 8.36 -2.94
N TYR A 12 11.09 9.45 -3.66
CA TYR A 12 12.06 9.71 -4.73
C TYR A 12 12.25 11.20 -4.96
N ASP A 13 13.30 11.57 -5.68
CA ASP A 13 13.54 12.96 -6.09
C ASP A 13 12.66 13.31 -7.30
N VAL A 14 11.60 14.05 -7.05
CA VAL A 14 10.66 14.50 -8.09
C VAL A 14 11.34 15.43 -9.09
N ALA A 15 12.25 16.29 -8.64
CA ALA A 15 12.96 17.24 -9.52
C ALA A 15 13.87 16.50 -10.51
N ASP A 16 14.61 15.48 -10.04
CA ASP A 16 15.41 14.61 -10.90
C ASP A 16 14.53 13.94 -11.97
N VAL A 17 13.41 13.34 -11.57
CA VAL A 17 12.50 12.65 -12.50
C VAL A 17 11.94 13.60 -13.54
N LEU A 18 11.54 14.81 -13.17
CA LEU A 18 10.91 15.77 -14.07
C LEU A 18 11.90 16.40 -15.08
N THR A 19 13.18 16.51 -14.71
CA THR A 19 14.21 17.17 -15.53
C THR A 19 14.91 16.24 -16.51
N ARG A 20 14.78 14.93 -16.37
CA ARG A 20 15.45 13.96 -17.27
C ARG A 20 15.04 14.11 -18.72
N PRO A 21 15.98 13.95 -19.66
CA PRO A 21 15.70 14.18 -21.09
C PRO A 21 14.85 13.09 -21.74
N THR A 22 14.81 11.88 -21.17
CA THR A 22 14.11 10.71 -21.72
C THR A 22 12.88 10.33 -20.89
N SER A 23 12.09 9.40 -21.36
CA SER A 23 11.11 8.67 -20.54
C SER A 23 11.81 7.90 -19.44
N VAL A 24 11.19 7.81 -18.25
CA VAL A 24 11.79 7.15 -17.08
C VAL A 24 10.78 6.27 -16.34
N LEU A 25 11.28 5.15 -15.80
CA LEU A 25 10.53 4.21 -14.98
C LEU A 25 11.15 4.12 -13.59
N GLY A 26 10.31 4.21 -12.56
CA GLY A 26 10.71 3.99 -11.18
C GLY A 26 10.98 2.51 -10.93
N ILE A 27 12.14 2.22 -10.35
CA ILE A 27 12.56 0.86 -10.03
C ILE A 27 13.02 0.72 -8.59
N LYS A 28 12.83 -0.48 -8.03
CA LYS A 28 13.38 -0.90 -6.74
C LYS A 28 13.96 -2.31 -6.86
N ARG A 29 15.13 -2.52 -6.29
CA ARG A 29 15.65 -3.87 -6.12
C ARG A 29 14.90 -4.60 -5.02
N VAL A 30 14.39 -5.80 -5.33
CA VAL A 30 13.64 -6.67 -4.41
C VAL A 30 14.24 -8.07 -4.41
N ASP A 31 13.99 -8.84 -3.36
CA ASP A 31 14.48 -10.22 -3.26
C ASP A 31 13.69 -11.15 -4.18
N ASP A 32 12.39 -11.00 -4.25
CA ASP A 32 11.50 -11.77 -5.13
C ASP A 32 10.60 -10.84 -5.97
N PRO A 33 10.92 -10.62 -7.25
CA PRO A 33 10.16 -9.72 -8.12
C PRO A 33 9.01 -10.40 -8.88
N ARG A 34 8.67 -11.66 -8.61
CA ARG A 34 7.71 -12.45 -9.42
C ARG A 34 6.27 -11.90 -9.41
N ASP A 35 5.92 -11.09 -8.43
CA ASP A 35 4.60 -10.44 -8.32
C ASP A 35 4.53 -9.08 -9.03
N PHE A 36 5.65 -8.59 -9.57
CA PHE A 36 5.79 -7.24 -10.14
C PHE A 36 6.19 -7.28 -11.61
N GLY A 37 6.00 -6.16 -12.31
CA GLY A 37 6.73 -5.89 -13.53
C GLY A 37 8.22 -5.75 -13.23
N VAL A 38 9.07 -6.26 -14.11
CA VAL A 38 10.54 -6.29 -13.92
C VAL A 38 11.23 -5.61 -15.09
N ALA A 39 12.19 -4.72 -14.80
CA ALA A 39 13.04 -4.09 -15.79
C ALA A 39 14.40 -4.79 -15.93
N GLU A 40 14.83 -5.04 -17.17
CA GLU A 40 16.17 -5.43 -17.54
C GLU A 40 16.92 -4.20 -18.05
N ILE A 41 18.07 -3.87 -17.47
CA ILE A 41 18.89 -2.71 -17.84
C ILE A 41 20.00 -3.16 -18.76
N GLY A 42 20.14 -2.48 -19.91
CA GLY A 42 21.18 -2.75 -20.88
C GLY A 42 22.54 -2.16 -20.48
N GLU A 43 23.59 -2.48 -21.25
CA GLU A 43 24.95 -1.95 -21.03
C GLU A 43 25.05 -0.44 -21.25
N ASP A 44 24.10 0.15 -22.01
CA ASP A 44 23.98 1.58 -22.28
C ASP A 44 23.18 2.35 -21.20
N GLU A 45 22.89 1.73 -20.05
CA GLU A 45 22.09 2.25 -18.93
C GLU A 45 20.61 2.52 -19.26
N PHE A 46 20.15 2.20 -20.46
CA PHE A 46 18.73 2.23 -20.79
C PHE A 46 18.07 0.89 -20.44
N ILE A 47 16.76 0.96 -20.22
CA ILE A 47 15.95 -0.25 -20.05
C ILE A 47 15.83 -0.93 -21.40
N SER A 48 16.38 -2.13 -21.50
CA SER A 48 16.37 -2.94 -22.71
C SER A 48 15.11 -3.77 -22.86
N ARG A 49 14.44 -4.06 -21.72
CA ARG A 49 13.23 -4.88 -21.66
C ARG A 49 12.47 -4.67 -20.37
N VAL A 50 11.15 -4.81 -20.43
CA VAL A 50 10.28 -4.96 -19.25
C VAL A 50 9.39 -6.19 -19.41
N VAL A 51 9.15 -6.91 -18.30
CA VAL A 51 8.32 -8.13 -18.32
C VAL A 51 7.38 -8.10 -17.13
N GLU A 52 6.07 -8.24 -17.38
CA GLU A 52 5.07 -8.30 -16.33
C GLU A 52 5.09 -9.68 -15.64
N LYS A 53 5.28 -9.69 -14.33
CA LYS A 53 5.22 -10.88 -13.46
C LYS A 53 5.93 -12.09 -14.07
N PRO A 54 7.26 -12.00 -14.31
CA PRO A 54 8.00 -13.02 -15.03
C PRO A 54 8.06 -14.36 -14.28
N GLN A 55 7.96 -15.48 -15.00
CA GLN A 55 8.20 -16.80 -14.44
C GLN A 55 9.70 -17.10 -14.31
N ILE A 56 10.50 -16.61 -15.25
CA ILE A 56 11.96 -16.75 -15.25
C ILE A 56 12.57 -15.39 -14.95
N LEU A 57 13.30 -15.32 -13.84
CA LEU A 57 13.91 -14.08 -13.38
C LEU A 57 15.26 -13.87 -14.08
N LYS A 58 15.39 -12.76 -14.80
CA LYS A 58 16.65 -12.26 -15.37
C LYS A 58 17.14 -11.00 -14.66
N SER A 59 16.25 -10.34 -13.93
CA SER A 59 16.54 -9.14 -13.17
C SER A 59 15.71 -9.16 -11.88
N ASN A 60 16.17 -8.44 -10.86
CA ASN A 60 15.44 -8.21 -9.62
C ASN A 60 15.05 -6.74 -9.44
N MET A 61 15.02 -5.98 -10.52
CA MET A 61 14.61 -4.59 -10.56
C MET A 61 13.10 -4.50 -10.81
N ALA A 62 12.31 -4.49 -9.73
CA ALA A 62 10.85 -4.35 -9.81
C ALA A 62 10.46 -2.94 -10.23
N LEU A 63 9.46 -2.83 -11.09
CA LEU A 63 8.78 -1.58 -11.43
C LEU A 63 7.89 -1.17 -10.26
N VAL A 64 8.02 0.07 -9.81
CA VAL A 64 7.32 0.54 -8.60
C VAL A 64 6.00 1.27 -8.89
N GLY A 65 5.55 1.25 -10.14
CA GLY A 65 4.28 1.88 -10.49
C GLY A 65 4.36 3.40 -10.66
N ILE A 66 5.55 3.97 -10.85
CA ILE A 66 5.75 5.39 -11.16
C ILE A 66 6.49 5.53 -12.47
N TYR A 67 5.83 6.17 -13.44
CA TYR A 67 6.35 6.31 -14.79
C TYR A 67 6.20 7.76 -15.29
N ARG A 68 7.25 8.29 -15.92
CA ARG A 68 7.18 9.53 -16.69
C ARG A 68 7.45 9.19 -18.14
N ILE A 69 6.43 9.31 -18.97
CA ILE A 69 6.46 8.97 -20.40
C ILE A 69 6.34 10.23 -21.23
N LYS A 70 7.32 10.47 -22.10
CA LYS A 70 7.34 11.62 -23.03
C LYS A 70 6.60 11.29 -24.32
N GLU A 71 6.79 10.08 -24.83
CA GLU A 71 6.23 9.56 -26.08
C GLU A 71 4.79 9.08 -25.86
N THR A 72 3.90 9.98 -25.46
CA THR A 72 2.53 9.67 -25.03
C THR A 72 1.69 9.04 -26.14
N GLU A 73 1.82 9.54 -27.37
CA GLU A 73 1.10 9.00 -28.55
C GLU A 73 1.52 7.55 -28.83
N GLN A 74 2.80 7.26 -28.69
CA GLN A 74 3.31 5.90 -28.86
C GLN A 74 2.78 4.96 -27.77
N LEU A 75 2.68 5.44 -26.52
CA LEU A 75 2.07 4.67 -25.45
C LEU A 75 0.63 4.25 -25.80
N PHE A 76 -0.20 5.22 -26.23
CA PHE A 76 -1.59 4.92 -26.58
C PHE A 76 -1.69 3.99 -27.79
N SER A 77 -0.85 4.17 -28.79
CA SER A 77 -0.77 3.26 -29.94
C SER A 77 -0.42 1.81 -29.52
N CYS A 78 0.54 1.66 -28.59
CA CYS A 78 0.91 0.36 -28.05
C CYS A 78 -0.21 -0.26 -27.20
N LEU A 79 -0.90 0.54 -26.37
CA LEU A 79 -2.06 0.06 -25.60
C LEU A 79 -3.18 -0.43 -26.52
N GLU A 80 -3.54 0.34 -27.55
CA GLU A 80 -4.56 -0.06 -28.53
C GLU A 80 -4.15 -1.33 -29.29
N SER A 81 -2.88 -1.40 -29.71
CA SER A 81 -2.35 -2.59 -30.41
C SER A 81 -2.45 -3.84 -29.52
N ASN A 82 -2.02 -3.73 -28.25
CA ASN A 82 -2.09 -4.84 -27.31
C ASN A 82 -3.54 -5.27 -27.05
N MET A 83 -4.48 -4.33 -26.96
CA MET A 83 -5.90 -4.64 -26.81
C MET A 83 -6.47 -5.35 -28.04
N ARG A 84 -6.18 -4.87 -29.27
CA ARG A 84 -6.62 -5.49 -30.53
C ARG A 84 -6.06 -6.89 -30.72
N ASN A 85 -4.81 -7.10 -30.34
CA ASN A 85 -4.11 -8.36 -30.49
C ASN A 85 -4.27 -9.30 -29.29
N MET A 86 -5.07 -8.91 -28.29
CA MET A 86 -5.32 -9.67 -27.06
C MET A 86 -4.02 -10.04 -26.31
N VAL A 87 -3.01 -9.17 -26.35
CA VAL A 87 -1.77 -9.35 -25.59
C VAL A 87 -2.07 -9.14 -24.11
N LYS A 88 -1.97 -10.19 -23.34
CA LYS A 88 -2.31 -10.22 -21.91
C LYS A 88 -1.24 -10.93 -21.11
N SER A 89 -0.86 -10.34 -20.00
CA SER A 89 -0.03 -10.97 -18.99
C SER A 89 -0.89 -11.50 -17.86
N ARG A 90 -0.83 -12.81 -17.58
CA ARG A 90 -1.69 -13.52 -16.60
C ARG A 90 -3.21 -13.25 -16.77
N GLY A 91 -3.67 -13.05 -18.02
CA GLY A 91 -5.07 -12.84 -18.35
C GLY A 91 -5.54 -11.38 -18.32
N GLU A 92 -4.70 -10.45 -17.93
CA GLU A 92 -5.01 -9.02 -17.80
C GLU A 92 -4.19 -8.18 -18.78
N PHE A 93 -4.74 -7.03 -19.20
CA PHE A 93 -3.97 -6.03 -19.93
C PHE A 93 -3.10 -5.25 -18.96
N SER A 94 -1.81 -5.17 -19.25
CA SER A 94 -0.83 -4.50 -18.40
C SER A 94 -0.20 -3.29 -19.10
N ILE A 95 0.05 -2.24 -18.33
CA ILE A 95 0.84 -1.09 -18.80
C ILE A 95 2.29 -1.50 -19.08
N THR A 96 2.82 -2.49 -18.36
CA THR A 96 4.15 -3.03 -18.58
C THR A 96 4.29 -3.63 -19.99
N ASP A 97 3.26 -4.33 -20.49
CA ASP A 97 3.24 -4.86 -21.86
C ASP A 97 3.21 -3.75 -22.92
N ALA A 98 2.56 -2.61 -22.62
CA ALA A 98 2.57 -1.46 -23.50
C ALA A 98 3.94 -0.76 -23.51
N ILE A 99 4.61 -0.66 -22.37
CA ILE A 99 5.98 -0.14 -22.29
C ILE A 99 6.96 -1.06 -23.03
N GLU A 100 6.81 -2.38 -22.92
CA GLU A 100 7.60 -3.33 -23.69
C GLU A 100 7.40 -3.12 -25.21
N CYS A 101 6.17 -2.93 -25.66
CA CYS A 101 5.85 -2.59 -27.05
C CYS A 101 6.55 -1.29 -27.49
N MET A 102 6.58 -0.25 -26.65
CA MET A 102 7.29 1.00 -26.92
C MET A 102 8.80 0.78 -27.06
N ILE A 103 9.41 0.01 -26.15
CA ILE A 103 10.84 -0.33 -26.20
C ILE A 103 11.17 -1.10 -27.48
N ALA A 104 10.38 -2.11 -27.82
CA ALA A 104 10.53 -2.88 -29.06
C ALA A 104 10.38 -2.00 -30.33
N SER A 105 9.63 -0.90 -30.23
CA SER A 105 9.47 0.10 -31.29
C SER A 105 10.51 1.22 -31.25
N GLY A 106 11.56 1.10 -30.42
CA GLY A 106 12.70 2.01 -30.37
C GLY A 106 12.61 3.17 -29.36
N ALA A 107 11.57 3.21 -28.53
CA ALA A 107 11.51 4.18 -27.42
C ALA A 107 12.59 3.89 -26.38
N LYS A 108 13.21 4.95 -25.86
CA LYS A 108 14.28 4.84 -24.86
C LYS A 108 13.78 5.24 -23.48
N PHE A 109 13.92 4.32 -22.54
CA PHE A 109 13.60 4.51 -21.14
C PHE A 109 14.83 4.42 -20.26
N GLN A 110 15.00 5.37 -19.35
CA GLN A 110 15.96 5.26 -18.26
C GLN A 110 15.25 4.84 -16.98
N SER A 111 15.99 4.29 -16.05
CA SER A 111 15.48 3.99 -14.71
C SER A 111 15.81 5.10 -13.73
N PHE A 112 14.95 5.31 -12.73
CA PHE A 112 15.31 6.04 -11.51
C PHE A 112 15.03 5.16 -10.28
N LYS A 113 15.90 5.29 -9.28
CA LYS A 113 15.79 4.50 -8.05
C LYS A 113 14.90 5.22 -7.05
N VAL A 114 14.00 4.47 -6.42
CA VAL A 114 13.23 4.95 -5.28
C VAL A 114 13.91 4.57 -3.96
N GLN A 115 13.85 5.44 -2.97
CA GLN A 115 14.45 5.20 -1.65
C GLN A 115 13.58 4.22 -0.85
N ASN A 116 12.32 4.57 -0.65
CA ASN A 116 11.33 3.72 -0.01
C ASN A 116 10.18 3.46 -0.99
N TRP A 117 9.72 2.24 -0.97
CA TRP A 117 8.59 1.79 -1.77
C TRP A 117 7.72 0.85 -0.93
N PHE A 118 6.45 1.16 -0.90
CA PHE A 118 5.42 0.36 -0.24
C PHE A 118 4.37 -0.01 -1.29
N ASP A 119 4.22 -1.30 -1.53
CA ASP A 119 3.13 -1.87 -2.30
C ASP A 119 1.95 -2.07 -1.35
N CYS A 120 0.90 -1.27 -1.52
CA CYS A 120 -0.29 -1.28 -0.68
C CYS A 120 -1.43 -2.17 -1.24
N GLY A 121 -1.14 -3.03 -2.20
CA GLY A 121 -2.11 -3.94 -2.83
C GLY A 121 -2.56 -5.11 -1.94
N LYS A 122 -1.85 -5.39 -0.83
CA LYS A 122 -2.20 -6.46 0.12
C LYS A 122 -2.38 -5.88 1.53
N LYS A 123 -3.22 -6.53 2.34
CA LYS A 123 -3.48 -6.09 3.72
C LYS A 123 -2.19 -6.00 4.55
N GLU A 124 -1.35 -7.00 4.46
CA GLU A 124 -0.12 -7.11 5.23
C GLU A 124 0.84 -5.96 4.91
N THR A 125 1.08 -5.71 3.62
CA THR A 125 1.96 -4.63 3.17
C THR A 125 1.39 -3.24 3.45
N LEU A 126 0.06 -3.07 3.39
CA LEU A 126 -0.60 -1.82 3.77
C LEU A 126 -0.43 -1.52 5.26
N LEU A 127 -0.59 -2.51 6.14
CA LEU A 127 -0.38 -2.37 7.59
C LEU A 127 1.08 -2.11 7.94
N GLU A 128 2.02 -2.77 7.25
CA GLU A 128 3.45 -2.51 7.40
C GLU A 128 3.82 -1.09 6.98
N SER A 129 3.27 -0.63 5.85
CA SER A 129 3.41 0.75 5.37
C SER A 129 2.91 1.76 6.39
N ASN A 130 1.71 1.53 6.94
CA ASN A 130 1.12 2.37 7.99
C ASN A 130 2.05 2.47 9.21
N SER A 131 2.51 1.33 9.73
CA SER A 131 3.44 1.29 10.87
C SER A 131 4.73 2.06 10.59
N THR A 132 5.31 1.88 9.41
CA THR A 132 6.56 2.54 9.00
C THR A 132 6.37 4.04 8.85
N LEU A 133 5.30 4.49 8.22
CA LEU A 133 5.00 5.90 8.04
C LEU A 133 4.69 6.59 9.37
N LEU A 134 3.92 5.95 10.26
CA LEU A 134 3.66 6.46 11.62
C LEU A 134 4.95 6.61 12.42
N LYS A 135 5.89 5.66 12.34
CA LYS A 135 7.19 5.76 13.01
C LYS A 135 8.07 6.87 12.44
N LYS A 136 8.03 7.06 11.12
CA LYS A 136 8.87 8.03 10.43
C LYS A 136 8.41 9.47 10.60
N PHE A 137 7.11 9.71 10.44
CA PHE A 137 6.54 11.06 10.45
C PHE A 137 5.93 11.45 11.80
N GLY A 138 5.85 10.50 12.73
CA GLY A 138 5.09 10.65 13.95
C GLY A 138 3.58 10.51 13.69
N GLY A 139 2.84 10.09 14.69
CA GLY A 139 1.38 10.12 14.62
C GLY A 139 0.87 11.55 14.83
N VAL A 140 -0.23 11.87 14.19
CA VAL A 140 -0.94 13.13 14.39
C VAL A 140 -2.24 12.84 15.13
N ILE A 141 -2.39 13.44 16.31
CA ILE A 141 -3.67 13.40 17.04
C ILE A 141 -4.30 14.78 16.88
N SER A 142 -5.43 14.83 16.19
CA SER A 142 -6.22 16.07 16.04
C SER A 142 -6.60 16.63 17.41
N ARG A 143 -6.81 17.93 17.50
CA ARG A 143 -7.32 18.57 18.72
C ARG A 143 -8.85 18.45 18.86
N GLU A 144 -9.53 18.08 17.79
CA GLU A 144 -10.99 17.92 17.75
C GLU A 144 -11.39 16.47 17.99
N HIS A 145 -11.22 15.99 19.22
CA HIS A 145 -11.61 14.64 19.63
C HIS A 145 -12.08 14.64 21.09
N HIS A 146 -12.83 13.63 21.44
CA HIS A 146 -13.23 13.37 22.82
C HIS A 146 -12.67 12.02 23.28
N PHE A 147 -11.77 12.05 24.27
CA PHE A 147 -11.22 10.87 24.92
C PHE A 147 -11.67 10.79 26.36
N GLU A 148 -12.31 9.71 26.73
CA GLU A 148 -12.74 9.45 28.09
C GLU A 148 -12.16 8.08 28.52
N ASN A 149 -11.44 8.05 29.64
CA ASN A 149 -10.87 6.81 30.20
C ASN A 149 -10.16 5.94 29.13
N THR A 150 -9.33 6.59 28.29
CA THR A 150 -8.70 5.96 27.12
C THR A 150 -7.18 6.06 27.21
N ILE A 151 -6.49 4.95 26.90
CA ILE A 151 -5.03 4.88 26.85
C ILE A 151 -4.59 4.92 25.39
N ILE A 152 -3.72 5.88 25.04
CA ILE A 152 -3.11 5.96 23.72
C ILE A 152 -1.66 5.51 23.80
N ILE A 153 -1.27 4.51 23.00
CA ILE A 153 0.10 3.98 22.92
C ILE A 153 0.69 4.37 21.57
N PRO A 154 1.63 5.33 21.50
CA PRO A 154 2.23 5.76 20.25
C PRO A 154 3.05 4.67 19.53
N PRO A 155 3.24 4.76 18.18
CA PRO A 155 2.74 5.82 17.30
C PRO A 155 1.29 5.59 16.88
N VAL A 156 0.48 6.65 16.88
CA VAL A 156 -0.95 6.61 16.53
C VAL A 156 -1.31 7.88 15.76
N SER A 157 -2.14 7.77 14.76
CA SER A 157 -2.76 8.91 14.06
C SER A 157 -4.28 8.85 14.22
N ILE A 158 -4.89 9.94 14.71
CA ILE A 158 -6.35 10.03 14.92
C ILE A 158 -6.85 11.31 14.25
N ALA A 159 -7.73 11.16 13.28
CA ALA A 159 -8.33 12.24 12.54
C ALA A 159 -9.41 12.98 13.39
N PRO A 160 -9.90 14.16 12.95
CA PRO A 160 -10.86 14.97 13.72
C PRO A 160 -12.18 14.28 13.99
N GLY A 161 -12.85 14.70 15.08
CA GLY A 161 -14.23 14.33 15.38
C GLY A 161 -14.43 12.95 15.99
N CYS A 162 -13.36 12.26 16.39
CA CYS A 162 -13.45 10.93 17.00
C CYS A 162 -13.95 10.99 18.45
N ASP A 163 -14.81 10.05 18.84
CA ASP A 163 -15.29 9.81 20.22
C ASP A 163 -14.78 8.41 20.68
N ILE A 164 -13.76 8.42 21.56
CA ILE A 164 -13.10 7.18 22.02
C ILE A 164 -13.19 7.07 23.53
N LYS A 165 -13.84 6.01 24.02
CA LYS A 165 -14.12 5.82 25.45
C LYS A 165 -13.75 4.43 25.93
N ASN A 166 -13.21 4.37 27.17
CA ASN A 166 -12.92 3.11 27.87
C ASN A 166 -12.12 2.13 27.01
N SER A 167 -11.09 2.63 26.30
CA SER A 167 -10.40 1.87 25.23
C SER A 167 -8.90 2.01 25.31
N ILE A 168 -8.20 1.10 24.66
CA ILE A 168 -6.74 1.13 24.47
C ILE A 168 -6.44 1.18 22.98
N ILE A 169 -5.76 2.23 22.53
CA ILE A 169 -5.46 2.46 21.11
C ILE A 169 -3.95 2.50 20.88
N GLY A 170 -3.48 1.65 20.02
CA GLY A 170 -2.06 1.60 19.62
C GLY A 170 -1.30 0.38 20.16
N PRO A 171 -0.03 0.23 19.78
CA PRO A 171 0.68 1.08 18.83
C PRO A 171 0.29 0.82 17.36
N ASN A 172 0.82 1.66 16.45
CA ASN A 172 0.69 1.53 15.00
C ASN A 172 -0.76 1.57 14.49
N VAL A 173 -1.58 2.45 15.05
CA VAL A 173 -3.00 2.58 14.68
C VAL A 173 -3.24 3.91 13.95
N THR A 174 -3.96 3.84 12.85
CA THR A 174 -4.50 5.01 12.15
C THR A 174 -6.02 4.97 12.19
N ILE A 175 -6.65 6.06 12.64
CA ILE A 175 -8.11 6.21 12.78
C ILE A 175 -8.57 7.38 11.92
N GLY A 176 -9.53 7.12 11.03
CA GLY A 176 -10.20 8.09 10.19
C GLY A 176 -11.07 9.08 10.98
N GLU A 177 -11.65 10.04 10.28
CA GLU A 177 -12.50 11.06 10.91
C GLU A 177 -13.82 10.50 11.45
N LYS A 178 -14.32 11.12 12.52
CA LYS A 178 -15.65 10.85 13.11
C LYS A 178 -15.90 9.39 13.46
N VAL A 179 -14.85 8.67 13.87
CA VAL A 179 -14.94 7.30 14.35
C VAL A 179 -15.38 7.27 15.80
N THR A 180 -16.29 6.36 16.14
CA THR A 180 -16.69 6.05 17.52
C THR A 180 -16.06 4.74 17.96
N ILE A 181 -15.37 4.71 19.10
CA ILE A 181 -14.77 3.48 19.68
C ILE A 181 -15.11 3.41 21.17
N LYS A 182 -15.66 2.28 21.59
CA LYS A 182 -16.01 2.04 23.00
C LYS A 182 -15.59 0.66 23.47
N TYR A 183 -15.07 0.57 24.70
CA TYR A 183 -14.74 -0.69 25.36
C TYR A 183 -13.89 -1.62 24.51
N SER A 184 -12.89 -1.07 23.79
CA SER A 184 -12.15 -1.80 22.75
C SER A 184 -10.64 -1.70 22.93
N VAL A 185 -9.93 -2.69 22.42
CA VAL A 185 -8.46 -2.70 22.32
C VAL A 185 -8.07 -2.82 20.86
N ILE A 186 -7.36 -1.83 20.33
CA ILE A 186 -7.00 -1.79 18.90
C ILE A 186 -5.50 -1.59 18.75
N LYS A 187 -4.86 -2.47 17.99
CA LYS A 187 -3.41 -2.49 17.76
C LYS A 187 -3.08 -2.83 16.30
N ASP A 188 -1.99 -2.24 15.77
CA ASP A 188 -1.46 -2.54 14.43
C ASP A 188 -2.55 -2.53 13.33
N SER A 189 -3.45 -1.54 13.34
CA SER A 189 -4.68 -1.55 12.55
C SER A 189 -4.96 -0.19 11.91
N ILE A 190 -5.76 -0.22 10.83
CA ILE A 190 -6.29 0.98 10.16
C ILE A 190 -7.80 0.94 10.24
N ILE A 191 -8.40 2.03 10.73
CA ILE A 191 -9.85 2.20 10.89
C ILE A 191 -10.28 3.33 9.96
N GLY A 192 -11.20 3.03 9.06
CA GLY A 192 -11.79 3.98 8.12
C GLY A 192 -12.68 5.02 8.81
N ALA A 193 -13.00 6.09 8.09
CA ALA A 193 -13.85 7.17 8.60
C ALA A 193 -15.27 6.68 8.91
N PHE A 194 -15.92 7.31 9.90
CA PHE A 194 -17.31 7.05 10.31
C PHE A 194 -17.56 5.61 10.81
N ALA A 195 -16.53 4.86 11.18
CA ALA A 195 -16.71 3.53 11.75
C ALA A 195 -17.18 3.62 13.21
N ASP A 196 -18.02 2.66 13.62
CA ASP A 196 -18.48 2.47 15.01
C ASP A 196 -18.02 1.11 15.52
N LEU A 197 -17.13 1.10 16.52
CA LEU A 197 -16.51 -0.11 17.08
C LEU A 197 -16.82 -0.20 18.57
N SER A 198 -17.37 -1.33 19.01
CA SER A 198 -17.63 -1.55 20.43
C SER A 198 -17.36 -2.96 20.89
N ASP A 199 -16.85 -3.08 22.12
CA ASP A 199 -16.62 -4.35 22.81
C ASP A 199 -15.73 -5.34 22.03
N ILE A 200 -14.66 -4.82 21.37
CA ILE A 200 -13.85 -5.64 20.46
C ILE A 200 -12.35 -5.51 20.72
N VAL A 201 -11.63 -6.60 20.44
CA VAL A 201 -10.16 -6.62 20.39
C VAL A 201 -9.72 -6.83 18.94
N LEU A 202 -9.04 -5.83 18.37
CA LEU A 202 -8.53 -5.87 17.00
C LEU A 202 -7.01 -5.81 16.97
N THR A 203 -6.43 -6.73 16.23
CA THR A 203 -4.99 -6.73 15.92
C THR A 203 -4.82 -6.99 14.42
N LYS A 204 -3.88 -6.26 13.79
CA LYS A 204 -3.57 -6.40 12.35
C LYS A 204 -4.82 -6.38 11.46
N SER A 205 -5.71 -5.40 11.70
CA SER A 205 -7.01 -5.32 11.05
C SER A 205 -7.13 -4.10 10.15
N LEU A 206 -7.90 -4.25 9.07
CA LEU A 206 -8.37 -3.16 8.23
C LEU A 206 -9.89 -3.09 8.37
N ILE A 207 -10.38 -1.96 8.85
CA ILE A 207 -11.83 -1.67 8.94
C ILE A 207 -12.14 -0.58 7.94
N GLY A 208 -13.10 -0.82 7.07
CA GLY A 208 -13.54 0.16 6.07
C GLY A 208 -14.29 1.35 6.69
N SER A 209 -14.55 2.36 5.86
CA SER A 209 -15.40 3.49 6.27
C SER A 209 -16.87 3.07 6.40
N ASP A 210 -17.64 3.82 7.22
CA ASP A 210 -19.07 3.59 7.46
C ASP A 210 -19.40 2.15 7.94
N THR A 211 -18.48 1.53 8.69
CA THR A 211 -18.60 0.14 9.15
C THR A 211 -18.96 0.10 10.63
N GLU A 212 -19.93 -0.72 10.99
CA GLU A 212 -20.27 -1.03 12.38
C GLU A 212 -19.75 -2.43 12.75
N VAL A 213 -18.96 -2.53 13.86
CA VAL A 213 -18.46 -3.80 14.39
C VAL A 213 -18.72 -3.84 15.89
N LYS A 214 -19.45 -4.86 16.32
CA LYS A 214 -19.72 -5.13 17.74
C LYS A 214 -19.17 -6.52 18.10
N GLY A 215 -18.42 -6.57 19.19
CA GLY A 215 -17.95 -7.83 19.74
C GLY A 215 -19.08 -8.66 20.38
N GLU A 216 -18.82 -9.94 20.58
CA GLU A 216 -19.71 -10.81 21.31
C GLU A 216 -19.46 -10.69 22.82
N SER A 217 -20.50 -10.46 23.60
CA SER A 217 -20.46 -10.60 25.05
C SER A 217 -20.63 -12.09 25.39
N ARG A 218 -19.64 -12.69 26.06
CA ARG A 218 -19.71 -14.09 26.52
C ARG A 218 -19.92 -14.08 28.03
N SER A 219 -20.90 -14.86 28.50
CA SER A 219 -21.08 -15.17 29.92
C SER A 219 -20.47 -16.56 30.18
N LEU A 220 -19.43 -16.60 31.03
CA LEU A 220 -18.73 -17.82 31.36
C LEU A 220 -18.92 -18.10 32.85
N ASN A 221 -19.24 -19.36 33.19
CA ASN A 221 -19.21 -19.87 34.55
C ASN A 221 -18.14 -20.97 34.60
N ILE A 222 -16.99 -20.63 35.19
CA ILE A 222 -15.78 -21.45 35.13
C ILE A 222 -15.42 -21.86 36.53
N GLY A 223 -15.24 -23.20 36.75
CA GLY A 223 -14.74 -23.76 38.01
C GLY A 223 -13.22 -23.69 38.14
N ASP A 224 -12.72 -24.13 39.29
CA ASP A 224 -11.28 -24.19 39.59
C ASP A 224 -10.54 -25.13 38.63
N ASN A 225 -9.26 -24.83 38.34
CA ASN A 225 -8.34 -25.62 37.52
C ASN A 225 -8.79 -25.85 36.09
N THR A 226 -9.47 -24.85 35.49
CA THR A 226 -9.94 -24.89 34.10
C THR A 226 -9.03 -24.03 33.22
N GLU A 227 -8.55 -24.62 32.12
CA GLU A 227 -7.90 -23.88 31.02
C GLU A 227 -8.91 -23.69 29.91
N ILE A 228 -9.04 -22.46 29.41
CA ILE A 228 -9.93 -22.13 28.28
C ILE A 228 -9.12 -21.37 27.25
N ASP A 229 -8.93 -21.99 26.08
CA ASP A 229 -8.42 -21.33 24.88
C ASP A 229 -9.62 -20.82 24.06
N LEU A 230 -9.72 -19.49 23.89
CA LEU A 230 -10.81 -18.85 23.16
C LEU A 230 -10.45 -18.55 21.70
N GLY A 231 -9.39 -19.11 21.18
CA GLY A 231 -8.97 -19.02 19.80
C GLY A 231 -7.50 -18.65 19.62
N GLU A 232 -6.93 -19.11 18.53
CA GLU A 232 -5.57 -18.77 18.11
C GLU A 232 -5.46 -17.29 17.77
N SER A 233 -4.43 -16.66 18.27
CA SER A 233 -4.01 -15.27 17.99
C SER A 233 -3.07 -15.21 16.78
#